data_38fcf585da6ddb6f3bf1b3c76e3a87dc
#
_entry.id   38fcf585da6ddb6f3bf1b3c76e3a87dc
#
_cell.length_a   1.000
_cell.length_b   1.000
_cell.length_c   1.000
_cell.angle_alpha   90.00
_cell.angle_beta   90.00
_cell.angle_gamma   90.00
#
_symmetry.space_group_name_H-M   'P 1'
#
loop_
_entity.id
_entity.type
_entity.pdbx_description
1 polymer ?
#
loop_
_entity_poly.entity_id
_entity_poly.type
_entity_poly.pdbx_seq_one_letter_code
_entity_poly.pdbx_strand_id
1 'polypeptide(L)'
;PLGFECIWLPFGEGSDRIENLFARRGQGRPHFAFAGHTDVVPVGDASAWHHAPFSAVKEDGKLFGRGAADMKGGIAAFVAAVRQFVDSNPAGSISLIITGDEEGDAENGTVKMVEWMKAHDHLPDLCVVGEPTNPQRLGDVIKNGRRGSLSCQLRVDGVQGHVAYPHLADNPIVRLLAMLAPVNGTKLDEGNDYFDATSAHVTTIDTGNKAGNLIPATVSASFNIRFNTEQKATGLISWLEDHFNQVGGQWHADWRVSAEPFVTQAGPLTDLMKAAITEVTGTVPELSTSGGTSDARFITHLCPVAEFGLVGQTMHKVDEHVLIDDIDRLTTIYLVMLSRFFEEPR
;
A
#
# COMPACT_ATOMS: atom_id res chain seq x y z
N PRO A 1 -4.80 2.28 -29.47
CA PRO A 1 -6.10 2.73 -30.03
C PRO A 1 -6.56 4.07 -29.45
N LEU A 2 -6.16 4.42 -28.21
CA LEU A 2 -6.53 5.69 -27.54
C LEU A 2 -5.48 6.80 -27.72
N GLY A 3 -4.46 6.61 -28.57
CA GLY A 3 -3.43 7.61 -28.85
C GLY A 3 -2.38 7.77 -27.76
N PHE A 4 -2.23 6.78 -26.87
CA PHE A 4 -1.13 6.75 -25.90
C PHE A 4 0.15 6.25 -26.56
N GLU A 5 1.25 6.93 -26.27
CA GLU A 5 2.60 6.39 -26.40
C GLU A 5 2.87 5.49 -25.20
N CYS A 6 3.23 4.23 -25.47
CA CYS A 6 3.43 3.20 -24.43
C CYS A 6 4.92 2.87 -24.34
N ILE A 7 5.48 2.98 -23.16
CA ILE A 7 6.89 2.71 -22.85
C ILE A 7 6.92 1.58 -21.82
N TRP A 8 7.45 0.43 -22.25
CA TRP A 8 7.68 -0.70 -21.35
C TRP A 8 8.94 -0.47 -20.55
N LEU A 9 8.84 -0.62 -19.24
CA LEU A 9 9.90 -0.35 -18.27
C LEU A 9 10.17 -1.61 -17.43
N PRO A 10 10.89 -2.60 -17.98
CA PRO A 10 11.29 -3.75 -17.19
C PRO A 10 12.41 -3.38 -16.24
N PHE A 11 12.24 -3.72 -14.96
CA PHE A 11 13.26 -3.57 -13.92
C PHE A 11 13.54 -4.92 -13.24
N GLY A 12 14.72 -5.06 -12.63
CA GLY A 12 15.19 -6.32 -12.06
C GLY A 12 15.74 -7.29 -13.11
N GLU A 13 16.31 -8.41 -12.66
CA GLU A 13 16.90 -9.45 -13.48
C GLU A 13 16.40 -10.84 -13.07
N GLY A 14 16.41 -11.79 -14.02
CA GLY A 14 16.02 -13.17 -13.75
C GLY A 14 14.60 -13.33 -13.23
N SER A 15 14.45 -13.95 -12.04
CA SER A 15 13.17 -14.14 -11.36
C SER A 15 12.57 -12.86 -10.80
N ASP A 16 13.40 -11.85 -10.56
CA ASP A 16 13.01 -10.59 -9.92
C ASP A 16 12.67 -9.52 -10.96
N ARG A 17 12.67 -9.91 -12.24
CA ARG A 17 12.29 -9.03 -13.34
C ARG A 17 10.80 -8.77 -13.33
N ILE A 18 10.45 -7.49 -13.23
CA ILE A 18 9.07 -6.98 -13.24
C ILE A 18 8.84 -6.17 -14.52
N GLU A 19 7.73 -6.46 -15.20
CA GLU A 19 7.28 -5.68 -16.34
C GLU A 19 6.37 -4.53 -15.83
N ASN A 20 6.75 -3.30 -16.18
CA ASN A 20 5.98 -2.10 -15.87
C ASN A 20 5.64 -1.36 -17.17
N LEU A 21 4.57 -0.58 -17.14
CA LEU A 21 4.11 0.21 -18.28
C LEU A 21 3.91 1.66 -17.85
N PHE A 22 4.66 2.56 -18.49
CA PHE A 22 4.32 3.98 -18.52
C PHE A 22 3.64 4.28 -19.87
N ALA A 23 2.48 4.88 -19.85
CA ALA A 23 1.80 5.30 -21.07
C ALA A 23 1.34 6.76 -20.94
N ARG A 24 1.60 7.58 -21.96
CA ARG A 24 1.23 9.00 -21.97
C ARG A 24 0.54 9.37 -23.27
N ARG A 25 -0.55 10.12 -23.12
CA ARG A 25 -1.25 10.81 -24.22
C ARG A 25 -1.15 12.31 -24.03
N GLY A 26 -0.95 13.06 -25.13
CA GLY A 26 -0.82 14.50 -25.10
C GLY A 26 0.55 14.97 -24.64
N GLN A 27 0.73 16.27 -24.56
CA GLN A 27 1.98 16.92 -24.16
C GLN A 27 1.71 18.14 -23.28
N GLY A 28 2.69 18.46 -22.44
CA GLY A 28 2.61 19.64 -21.58
C GLY A 28 1.63 19.48 -20.42
N ARG A 29 1.19 20.61 -19.93
CA ARG A 29 0.28 20.75 -18.79
C ARG A 29 -1.09 21.25 -19.23
N PRO A 30 -2.16 21.00 -18.47
CA PRO A 30 -2.19 20.23 -17.22
C PRO A 30 -1.92 18.74 -17.47
N HIS A 31 -1.32 18.06 -16.49
CA HIS A 31 -0.94 16.65 -16.60
C HIS A 31 -1.59 15.82 -15.48
N PHE A 32 -2.58 15.01 -15.84
CA PHE A 32 -3.25 14.07 -14.95
C PHE A 32 -2.58 12.70 -15.03
N ALA A 33 -2.24 12.10 -13.88
CA ALA A 33 -1.76 10.73 -13.83
C ALA A 33 -2.73 9.80 -13.10
N PHE A 34 -2.81 8.57 -13.56
CA PHE A 34 -3.45 7.46 -12.88
C PHE A 34 -2.43 6.35 -12.66
N ALA A 35 -2.43 5.77 -11.45
CA ALA A 35 -1.56 4.66 -11.12
C ALA A 35 -2.35 3.43 -10.66
N GLY A 36 -1.78 2.25 -10.92
CA GLY A 36 -2.34 0.99 -10.50
C GLY A 36 -1.42 -0.19 -10.77
N HIS A 37 -1.80 -1.36 -10.23
CA HIS A 37 -1.02 -2.58 -10.37
C HIS A 37 -1.80 -3.71 -11.05
N THR A 38 -1.06 -4.65 -11.64
CA THR A 38 -1.64 -5.81 -12.34
C THR A 38 -1.27 -7.15 -11.72
N ASP A 39 -0.29 -7.17 -10.85
CA ASP A 39 -0.02 -8.31 -9.97
C ASP A 39 -1.14 -8.49 -8.95
N VAL A 40 -1.17 -9.63 -8.31
CA VAL A 40 -2.21 -10.01 -7.37
C VAL A 40 -1.63 -10.94 -6.30
N VAL A 41 -2.18 -10.90 -5.09
CA VAL A 41 -1.83 -11.88 -4.06
C VAL A 41 -2.18 -13.31 -4.49
N PRO A 42 -1.49 -14.33 -3.97
CA PRO A 42 -1.82 -15.73 -4.22
C PRO A 42 -3.30 -16.04 -3.97
N VAL A 43 -3.87 -16.91 -4.78
CA VAL A 43 -5.30 -17.29 -4.70
C VAL A 43 -5.64 -18.11 -3.45
N GLY A 44 -4.63 -18.61 -2.74
CA GLY A 44 -4.82 -19.56 -1.63
C GLY A 44 -5.26 -20.94 -2.14
N ASP A 45 -6.17 -21.58 -1.42
CA ASP A 45 -6.76 -22.85 -1.85
C ASP A 45 -7.76 -22.63 -2.99
N ALA A 46 -7.34 -22.95 -4.21
CA ALA A 46 -8.17 -22.82 -5.40
C ALA A 46 -9.45 -23.70 -5.35
N SER A 47 -9.46 -24.78 -4.57
CA SER A 47 -10.64 -25.64 -4.43
C SER A 47 -11.74 -25.01 -3.55
N ALA A 48 -11.39 -23.98 -2.78
CA ALA A 48 -12.34 -23.23 -1.98
C ALA A 48 -13.12 -22.17 -2.79
N TRP A 49 -12.68 -21.88 -4.02
CA TRP A 49 -13.32 -20.89 -4.88
C TRP A 49 -14.57 -21.49 -5.56
N HIS A 50 -15.66 -20.72 -5.56
CA HIS A 50 -16.89 -21.07 -6.28
C HIS A 50 -16.69 -21.01 -7.80
N HIS A 51 -15.99 -19.99 -8.28
CA HIS A 51 -15.55 -19.87 -9.67
C HIS A 51 -14.02 -19.89 -9.72
N ALA A 52 -13.43 -20.48 -10.78
CA ALA A 52 -11.97 -20.48 -10.91
C ALA A 52 -11.42 -19.05 -10.82
N PRO A 53 -10.35 -18.81 -10.02
CA PRO A 53 -9.88 -17.46 -9.64
C PRO A 53 -9.63 -16.48 -10.79
N PHE A 54 -9.32 -16.99 -11.99
CA PHE A 54 -9.00 -16.17 -13.17
C PHE A 54 -10.00 -16.35 -14.33
N SER A 55 -11.20 -16.87 -14.04
CA SER A 55 -12.24 -17.12 -15.07
C SER A 55 -13.08 -15.89 -15.44
N ALA A 56 -13.03 -14.82 -14.62
CA ALA A 56 -13.80 -13.58 -14.81
C ALA A 56 -15.30 -13.80 -15.04
N VAL A 57 -15.91 -14.68 -14.22
CA VAL A 57 -17.33 -15.03 -14.35
C VAL A 57 -18.20 -13.85 -13.92
N LYS A 58 -19.22 -13.57 -14.73
CA LYS A 58 -20.28 -12.61 -14.38
C LYS A 58 -21.51 -13.38 -13.94
N GLU A 59 -21.92 -13.17 -12.68
CA GLU A 59 -23.09 -13.80 -12.08
C GLU A 59 -23.74 -12.84 -11.09
N ASP A 60 -25.06 -12.77 -11.07
CA ASP A 60 -25.85 -11.95 -10.14
C ASP A 60 -25.38 -10.50 -10.00
N GLY A 61 -25.03 -9.86 -11.12
CA GLY A 61 -24.55 -8.47 -11.14
C GLY A 61 -23.12 -8.27 -10.61
N LYS A 62 -22.39 -9.36 -10.36
CA LYS A 62 -21.01 -9.38 -9.87
C LYS A 62 -20.05 -9.88 -10.94
N LEU A 63 -18.83 -9.39 -10.89
CA LEU A 63 -17.69 -9.92 -11.63
C LEU A 63 -16.75 -10.61 -10.63
N PHE A 64 -16.65 -11.93 -10.71
CA PHE A 64 -15.79 -12.75 -9.86
C PHE A 64 -14.41 -12.91 -10.48
N GLY A 65 -13.38 -12.76 -9.66
CA GLY A 65 -12.00 -13.05 -10.04
C GLY A 65 -10.97 -12.40 -9.13
N ARG A 66 -9.83 -13.09 -8.91
CA ARG A 66 -8.68 -12.51 -8.23
C ARG A 66 -8.17 -11.29 -8.99
N GLY A 67 -8.02 -10.14 -8.29
CA GLY A 67 -7.66 -8.87 -8.88
C GLY A 67 -8.85 -8.08 -9.44
N ALA A 68 -10.09 -8.56 -9.32
CA ALA A 68 -11.27 -7.83 -9.76
C ALA A 68 -11.49 -6.58 -8.90
N ALA A 69 -11.36 -6.70 -7.58
CA ALA A 69 -11.41 -5.59 -6.64
C ALA A 69 -10.06 -4.88 -6.52
N ASP A 70 -8.98 -5.65 -6.42
CA ASP A 70 -7.62 -5.20 -6.15
C ASP A 70 -6.67 -5.61 -7.27
N MET A 71 -6.37 -4.68 -8.25
CA MET A 71 -7.14 -3.46 -8.54
C MET A 71 -7.45 -3.32 -10.05
N LYS A 72 -7.49 -4.46 -10.79
CA LYS A 72 -7.73 -4.43 -12.25
C LYS A 72 -9.07 -3.80 -12.64
N GLY A 73 -10.10 -3.90 -11.76
CA GLY A 73 -11.39 -3.23 -11.96
C GLY A 73 -11.26 -1.70 -11.96
N GLY A 74 -10.43 -1.15 -11.07
CA GLY A 74 -10.10 0.28 -11.03
C GLY A 74 -9.38 0.75 -12.29
N ILE A 75 -8.36 -0.01 -12.76
CA ILE A 75 -7.66 0.27 -14.01
C ILE A 75 -8.63 0.26 -15.20
N ALA A 76 -9.48 -0.77 -15.28
CA ALA A 76 -10.45 -0.90 -16.36
C ALA A 76 -11.43 0.27 -16.40
N ALA A 77 -11.94 0.69 -15.22
CA ALA A 77 -12.82 1.86 -15.09
C ALA A 77 -12.13 3.15 -15.57
N PHE A 78 -10.86 3.37 -15.17
CA PHE A 78 -10.13 4.55 -15.61
C PHE A 78 -9.88 4.54 -17.13
N VAL A 79 -9.46 3.43 -17.70
CA VAL A 79 -9.26 3.31 -19.16
C VAL A 79 -10.57 3.52 -19.92
N ALA A 80 -11.70 3.04 -19.40
CA ALA A 80 -13.02 3.28 -19.98
C ALA A 80 -13.44 4.76 -19.90
N ALA A 81 -13.14 5.45 -18.80
CA ALA A 81 -13.34 6.88 -18.65
C ALA A 81 -12.48 7.67 -19.64
N VAL A 82 -11.19 7.36 -19.75
CA VAL A 82 -10.30 7.98 -20.73
C VAL A 82 -10.81 7.78 -22.16
N ARG A 83 -11.30 6.59 -22.50
CA ARG A 83 -11.86 6.33 -23.85
C ARG A 83 -13.00 7.29 -24.19
N GLN A 84 -13.86 7.61 -23.23
CA GLN A 84 -14.95 8.56 -23.43
C GLN A 84 -14.48 10.01 -23.46
N PHE A 85 -13.44 10.31 -22.66
CA PHE A 85 -12.91 11.67 -22.51
C PHE A 85 -12.04 12.14 -23.68
N VAL A 86 -11.25 11.25 -24.30
CA VAL A 86 -10.28 11.65 -25.35
C VAL A 86 -10.91 12.18 -26.62
N ASP A 87 -12.20 11.91 -26.87
CA ASP A 87 -12.93 12.47 -28.01
C ASP A 87 -13.12 14.00 -27.88
N SER A 88 -13.04 14.56 -26.66
CA SER A 88 -13.05 16.01 -26.41
C SER A 88 -11.72 16.69 -26.80
N ASN A 89 -10.68 15.91 -27.11
CA ASN A 89 -9.33 16.38 -27.47
C ASN A 89 -8.76 17.46 -26.53
N PRO A 90 -8.65 17.18 -25.22
CA PRO A 90 -8.24 18.17 -24.22
C PRO A 90 -6.79 18.61 -24.44
N ALA A 91 -6.51 19.87 -24.16
CA ALA A 91 -5.14 20.37 -24.05
C ALA A 91 -4.49 19.79 -22.77
N GLY A 92 -3.22 19.43 -22.86
CA GLY A 92 -2.48 18.82 -21.75
C GLY A 92 -2.19 17.34 -21.96
N SER A 93 -1.97 16.60 -20.87
CA SER A 93 -1.59 15.19 -20.96
C SER A 93 -2.24 14.32 -19.87
N ILE A 94 -2.44 13.04 -20.22
CA ILE A 94 -2.88 11.97 -19.32
C ILE A 94 -1.83 10.89 -19.31
N SER A 95 -1.42 10.40 -18.13
CA SER A 95 -0.50 9.27 -17.99
C SER A 95 -1.12 8.12 -17.22
N LEU A 96 -0.69 6.89 -17.60
CA LEU A 96 -0.92 5.66 -16.87
C LEU A 96 0.43 5.17 -16.33
N ILE A 97 0.49 4.86 -15.04
CA ILE A 97 1.64 4.31 -14.32
C ILE A 97 1.18 2.93 -13.84
N ILE A 98 1.54 1.87 -14.57
CA ILE A 98 1.05 0.52 -14.30
C ILE A 98 2.22 -0.38 -13.93
N THR A 99 2.18 -0.94 -12.73
CA THR A 99 3.21 -1.83 -12.21
C THR A 99 2.75 -3.29 -12.12
N GLY A 100 3.69 -4.20 -12.04
CA GLY A 100 3.51 -5.61 -11.72
C GLY A 100 4.14 -6.02 -10.38
N ASP A 101 4.43 -5.08 -9.46
CA ASP A 101 5.11 -5.32 -8.19
C ASP A 101 4.59 -4.38 -7.07
N GLU A 102 3.28 -4.38 -6.83
CA GLU A 102 2.68 -3.69 -5.68
C GLU A 102 2.47 -4.66 -4.52
N GLU A 103 1.95 -5.85 -4.82
CA GLU A 103 1.61 -6.90 -3.87
C GLU A 103 2.83 -7.75 -3.44
N GLY A 104 3.97 -7.54 -4.10
CA GLY A 104 5.24 -8.20 -3.85
C GLY A 104 6.17 -7.40 -2.95
N ASP A 105 7.47 -7.42 -3.30
CA ASP A 105 8.51 -6.71 -2.54
C ASP A 105 8.53 -5.20 -2.83
N ALA A 106 7.88 -4.76 -3.91
CA ALA A 106 7.80 -3.37 -4.38
C ALA A 106 9.17 -2.71 -4.61
N GLU A 107 10.14 -3.50 -5.07
CA GLU A 107 11.52 -3.06 -5.33
C GLU A 107 11.75 -2.71 -6.81
N ASN A 108 11.06 -3.42 -7.72
CA ASN A 108 11.22 -3.29 -9.16
C ASN A 108 9.95 -2.75 -9.87
N GLY A 109 9.01 -2.22 -9.08
CA GLY A 109 7.76 -1.64 -9.54
C GLY A 109 7.77 -0.11 -9.57
N THR A 110 6.75 0.48 -8.97
CA THR A 110 6.48 1.93 -8.99
C THR A 110 7.65 2.77 -8.47
N VAL A 111 8.44 2.29 -7.52
CA VAL A 111 9.63 3.03 -7.05
C VAL A 111 10.60 3.31 -8.20
N LYS A 112 10.86 2.32 -9.06
CA LYS A 112 11.73 2.47 -10.24
C LYS A 112 11.09 3.30 -11.35
N MET A 113 9.77 3.17 -11.51
CA MET A 113 9.04 4.02 -12.45
C MET A 113 9.11 5.50 -12.04
N VAL A 114 8.99 5.82 -10.75
CA VAL A 114 9.12 7.19 -10.20
C VAL A 114 10.52 7.75 -10.45
N GLU A 115 11.59 6.95 -10.25
CA GLU A 115 12.97 7.34 -10.59
C GLU A 115 13.09 7.65 -12.10
N TRP A 116 12.57 6.78 -12.94
CA TRP A 116 12.59 6.95 -14.38
C TRP A 116 11.79 8.18 -14.83
N MET A 117 10.59 8.39 -14.28
CA MET A 117 9.75 9.56 -14.59
C MET A 117 10.44 10.88 -14.25
N LYS A 118 11.15 10.96 -13.11
CA LYS A 118 11.97 12.11 -12.72
C LYS A 118 13.08 12.37 -13.74
N ALA A 119 13.79 11.31 -14.15
CA ALA A 119 14.91 11.42 -15.09
C ALA A 119 14.50 11.86 -16.50
N HIS A 120 13.22 11.64 -16.87
CA HIS A 120 12.69 11.93 -18.21
C HIS A 120 11.66 13.08 -18.22
N ASP A 121 11.55 13.84 -17.14
CA ASP A 121 10.63 14.98 -16.99
C ASP A 121 9.14 14.65 -17.23
N HIS A 122 8.73 13.46 -16.80
CA HIS A 122 7.33 13.01 -16.82
C HIS A 122 6.62 13.29 -15.49
N LEU A 123 6.64 14.57 -15.06
CA LEU A 123 6.10 15.00 -13.77
C LEU A 123 4.62 15.41 -13.91
N PRO A 124 3.68 14.67 -13.29
CA PRO A 124 2.26 15.04 -13.30
C PRO A 124 1.97 16.19 -12.33
N ASP A 125 0.83 16.87 -12.55
CA ASP A 125 0.32 17.88 -11.62
C ASP A 125 -0.39 17.24 -10.43
N LEU A 126 -0.98 16.04 -10.65
CA LEU A 126 -1.59 15.21 -9.63
C LEU A 126 -1.69 13.75 -10.10
N CYS A 127 -1.88 12.85 -9.16
CA CYS A 127 -2.10 11.44 -9.45
C CYS A 127 -3.26 10.87 -8.61
N VAL A 128 -4.07 10.01 -9.24
CA VAL A 128 -5.05 9.17 -8.56
C VAL A 128 -4.59 7.71 -8.66
N VAL A 129 -4.52 7.02 -7.53
CA VAL A 129 -4.26 5.58 -7.48
C VAL A 129 -5.60 4.86 -7.37
N GLY A 130 -5.82 3.85 -8.21
CA GLY A 130 -7.12 3.20 -8.33
C GLY A 130 -7.38 2.09 -7.32
N GLU A 131 -6.76 2.13 -6.14
CA GLU A 131 -6.91 1.17 -5.04
C GLU A 131 -8.34 1.04 -4.51
N PRO A 132 -8.78 -0.16 -4.05
CA PRO A 132 -10.12 -0.37 -3.51
C PRO A 132 -10.27 0.26 -2.12
N THR A 133 -10.55 1.55 -2.09
CA THR A 133 -10.57 2.36 -0.86
C THR A 133 -11.88 2.31 -0.09
N ASN A 134 -12.96 1.90 -0.72
CA ASN A 134 -14.29 2.01 -0.15
C ASN A 134 -14.65 0.80 0.73
N PRO A 135 -15.02 0.99 2.02
CA PRO A 135 -15.27 -0.12 2.94
C PRO A 135 -16.61 -0.83 2.71
N GLN A 136 -17.66 -0.12 2.29
CA GLN A 136 -19.00 -0.67 2.13
C GLN A 136 -19.67 -0.29 0.81
N ARG A 137 -19.61 0.99 0.43
CA ARG A 137 -20.25 1.51 -0.77
C ARG A 137 -19.30 2.40 -1.53
N LEU A 138 -19.40 2.38 -2.84
CA LEU A 138 -18.68 3.29 -3.70
C LEU A 138 -19.00 4.75 -3.34
N GLY A 139 -17.97 5.52 -3.02
CA GLY A 139 -18.09 6.91 -2.60
C GLY A 139 -17.94 7.16 -1.10
N ASP A 140 -17.70 6.10 -0.29
CA ASP A 140 -17.54 6.27 1.16
C ASP A 140 -16.22 6.98 1.53
N VAL A 141 -15.09 6.61 0.88
CA VAL A 141 -13.76 7.01 1.37
C VAL A 141 -12.77 7.33 0.24
N ILE A 142 -12.09 8.45 0.37
CA ILE A 142 -10.85 8.78 -0.35
C ILE A 142 -9.68 8.53 0.61
N LYS A 143 -8.65 7.79 0.20
CA LYS A 143 -7.40 7.71 0.95
C LYS A 143 -6.45 8.81 0.49
N ASN A 144 -6.21 9.79 1.36
CA ASN A 144 -5.34 10.92 1.09
C ASN A 144 -3.98 10.83 1.80
N GLY A 145 -3.67 9.69 2.39
CA GLY A 145 -2.40 9.39 3.05
C GLY A 145 -2.37 7.98 3.58
N ARG A 146 -1.19 7.52 3.96
CA ARG A 146 -0.97 6.20 4.54
C ARG A 146 0.03 6.30 5.69
N ARG A 147 -0.14 5.45 6.71
CA ARG A 147 0.85 5.32 7.79
C ARG A 147 2.11 4.66 7.26
N GLY A 148 3.24 4.99 7.89
CA GLY A 148 4.48 4.26 7.75
C GLY A 148 4.37 2.84 8.31
N SER A 149 5.26 1.96 7.85
CA SER A 149 5.33 0.58 8.31
C SER A 149 6.79 0.18 8.48
N LEU A 150 7.14 -0.18 9.72
CA LEU A 150 8.46 -0.66 10.12
C LEU A 150 8.30 -2.06 10.73
N SER A 151 8.95 -3.06 10.16
CA SER A 151 9.03 -4.41 10.68
C SER A 151 10.41 -4.70 11.23
N CYS A 152 10.47 -5.54 12.25
CA CYS A 152 11.72 -6.03 12.82
C CYS A 152 11.64 -7.54 13.04
N GLN A 153 12.74 -8.24 12.72
CA GLN A 153 13.03 -9.57 13.20
C GLN A 153 14.19 -9.47 14.20
N LEU A 154 13.88 -9.63 15.48
CA LEU A 154 14.85 -9.57 16.57
C LEU A 154 15.24 -10.96 17.02
N ARG A 155 16.52 -11.27 17.01
CA ARG A 155 17.12 -12.48 17.56
C ARG A 155 17.98 -12.12 18.77
N VAL A 156 17.85 -12.90 19.85
CA VAL A 156 18.68 -12.77 21.05
C VAL A 156 19.37 -14.10 21.32
N ASP A 157 20.68 -14.04 21.49
CA ASP A 157 21.51 -15.21 21.78
C ASP A 157 21.84 -15.30 23.27
N GLY A 158 21.95 -16.53 23.76
CA GLY A 158 22.30 -16.88 25.11
C GLY A 158 23.15 -18.15 25.16
N VAL A 159 23.13 -18.83 26.30
CA VAL A 159 23.84 -20.12 26.52
C VAL A 159 22.86 -21.16 27.00
N GLN A 160 22.68 -22.22 26.20
CA GLN A 160 21.82 -23.35 26.56
C GLN A 160 22.27 -24.01 27.85
N GLY A 161 21.29 -24.43 28.67
CA GLY A 161 21.58 -25.16 29.89
C GLY A 161 20.36 -25.74 30.55
N HIS A 162 20.60 -26.53 31.60
CA HIS A 162 19.53 -27.16 32.41
C HIS A 162 18.94 -26.12 33.38
N VAL A 163 17.61 -25.99 33.46
CA VAL A 163 16.93 -25.00 34.31
C VAL A 163 17.28 -25.15 35.81
N ALA A 164 17.68 -26.33 36.27
CA ALA A 164 18.13 -26.55 37.64
C ALA A 164 19.55 -25.99 37.94
N TYR A 165 20.29 -25.62 36.91
CA TYR A 165 21.65 -25.07 37.01
C TYR A 165 21.79 -23.76 36.25
N PRO A 166 20.99 -22.72 36.61
CA PRO A 166 20.91 -21.48 35.85
C PRO A 166 22.25 -20.71 35.79
N HIS A 167 23.16 -20.96 36.74
CA HIS A 167 24.50 -20.33 36.77
C HIS A 167 25.46 -20.90 35.69
N LEU A 168 25.09 -22.00 35.00
CA LEU A 168 25.81 -22.57 33.86
C LEU A 168 25.17 -22.24 32.52
N ALA A 169 24.12 -21.43 32.53
CA ALA A 169 23.37 -21.05 31.34
C ALA A 169 23.20 -19.52 31.28
N ASP A 170 22.78 -19.03 30.14
CA ASP A 170 22.37 -17.63 29.94
C ASP A 170 21.05 -17.61 29.18
N ASN A 171 19.98 -17.20 29.86
CA ASN A 171 18.63 -17.28 29.32
C ASN A 171 18.29 -16.08 28.41
N PRO A 172 18.28 -16.23 27.08
CA PRO A 172 17.98 -15.14 26.16
C PRO A 172 16.52 -14.68 26.22
N ILE A 173 15.58 -15.52 26.71
CA ILE A 173 14.16 -15.18 26.81
C ILE A 173 13.96 -13.99 27.77
N VAL A 174 14.68 -13.97 28.90
CA VAL A 174 14.55 -12.89 29.87
C VAL A 174 14.96 -11.53 29.26
N ARG A 175 16.05 -11.57 28.47
CA ARG A 175 16.49 -10.34 27.74
C ARG A 175 15.52 -9.96 26.65
N LEU A 176 15.03 -10.91 25.84
CA LEU A 176 14.04 -10.62 24.80
C LEU A 176 12.80 -9.94 25.39
N LEU A 177 12.26 -10.45 26.51
CA LEU A 177 11.09 -9.84 27.15
C LEU A 177 11.36 -8.41 27.60
N ALA A 178 12.57 -8.14 28.14
CA ALA A 178 12.98 -6.79 28.48
C ALA A 178 13.13 -5.88 27.26
N MET A 179 13.71 -6.39 26.16
CA MET A 179 13.85 -5.67 24.89
C MET A 179 12.50 -5.33 24.24
N LEU A 180 11.52 -6.24 24.35
CA LEU A 180 10.18 -6.04 23.79
C LEU A 180 9.25 -5.18 24.68
N ALA A 181 9.62 -4.91 25.93
CA ALA A 181 8.79 -4.14 26.83
C ALA A 181 8.34 -2.77 26.26
N PRO A 182 9.20 -1.95 25.65
CA PRO A 182 8.78 -0.69 25.05
C PRO A 182 7.89 -0.85 23.82
N VAL A 183 8.02 -1.93 23.06
CA VAL A 183 7.17 -2.20 21.88
C VAL A 183 5.69 -2.31 22.28
N ASN A 184 5.40 -2.94 23.41
CA ASN A 184 4.03 -3.16 23.86
C ASN A 184 3.53 -2.11 24.87
N GLY A 185 4.42 -1.34 25.50
CA GLY A 185 4.08 -0.50 26.66
C GLY A 185 4.28 0.99 26.47
N THR A 186 4.97 1.42 25.41
CA THR A 186 5.26 2.85 25.23
C THR A 186 4.24 3.49 24.30
N LYS A 187 3.61 4.56 24.76
CA LYS A 187 2.84 5.46 23.90
C LYS A 187 3.82 6.40 23.20
N LEU A 188 3.95 6.25 21.89
CA LEU A 188 4.95 6.97 21.10
C LEU A 188 4.51 8.39 20.72
N ASP A 189 3.20 8.60 20.52
CA ASP A 189 2.57 9.90 20.20
C ASP A 189 1.05 9.85 20.49
N GLU A 190 0.37 10.96 20.27
CA GLU A 190 -1.09 11.09 20.40
C GLU A 190 -1.84 10.97 19.08
N GLY A 191 -1.12 10.79 17.95
CA GLY A 191 -1.69 11.02 16.63
C GLY A 191 -1.77 12.50 16.28
N ASN A 192 -2.45 12.82 15.18
CA ASN A 192 -2.70 14.19 14.75
C ASN A 192 -4.01 14.29 13.95
N ASP A 193 -4.31 15.42 13.35
CA ASP A 193 -5.56 15.67 12.62
C ASP A 193 -5.81 14.68 11.46
N TYR A 194 -4.78 13.99 10.98
CA TYR A 194 -4.85 13.06 9.85
C TYR A 194 -4.65 11.60 10.24
N PHE A 195 -4.01 11.35 11.37
CA PHE A 195 -3.57 10.00 11.72
C PHE A 195 -3.88 9.66 13.18
N ASP A 196 -4.28 8.41 13.38
CA ASP A 196 -4.25 7.78 14.70
C ASP A 196 -2.83 7.75 15.27
N ALA A 197 -2.73 7.56 16.60
CA ALA A 197 -1.45 7.37 17.27
C ALA A 197 -0.66 6.20 16.69
N THR A 198 0.66 6.33 16.70
CA THR A 198 1.58 5.25 16.34
C THR A 198 1.33 4.03 17.21
N SER A 199 1.25 2.87 16.57
CA SER A 199 0.99 1.59 17.25
C SER A 199 2.07 0.56 16.90
N ALA A 200 2.48 -0.23 17.92
CA ALA A 200 3.46 -1.28 17.77
C ALA A 200 2.92 -2.60 18.31
N HIS A 201 3.17 -3.70 17.61
CA HIS A 201 2.64 -5.01 17.96
C HIS A 201 3.68 -6.10 17.74
N VAL A 202 3.96 -6.88 18.77
CA VAL A 202 4.73 -8.13 18.64
C VAL A 202 3.83 -9.16 17.97
N THR A 203 4.31 -9.77 16.91
CA THR A 203 3.52 -10.73 16.09
C THR A 203 3.93 -12.17 16.30
N THR A 204 5.21 -12.43 16.61
CA THR A 204 5.70 -13.79 16.91
C THR A 204 6.76 -13.75 18.01
N ILE A 205 6.81 -14.81 18.81
CA ILE A 205 7.95 -15.14 19.69
C ILE A 205 8.19 -16.63 19.54
N ASP A 206 9.40 -17.03 19.16
CA ASP A 206 9.75 -18.42 18.90
C ASP A 206 11.13 -18.79 19.47
N THR A 207 11.20 -19.94 20.14
CA THR A 207 12.44 -20.50 20.65
C THR A 207 12.80 -21.81 19.95
N GLY A 208 11.86 -22.44 19.23
CA GLY A 208 11.97 -23.81 18.73
C GLY A 208 12.12 -24.87 19.84
N ASN A 209 12.10 -24.48 21.12
CA ASN A 209 12.34 -25.36 22.26
C ASN A 209 11.07 -26.12 22.66
N LYS A 210 11.15 -27.46 22.72
CA LYS A 210 10.06 -28.34 23.14
C LYS A 210 10.28 -28.97 24.53
N ALA A 211 11.44 -28.71 25.14
CA ALA A 211 11.82 -29.32 26.41
C ALA A 211 11.62 -28.35 27.59
N GLY A 212 10.73 -28.65 28.53
CA GLY A 212 10.38 -27.76 29.65
C GLY A 212 11.50 -27.59 30.70
N ASN A 213 12.57 -28.39 30.64
CA ASN A 213 13.70 -28.31 31.57
C ASN A 213 15.00 -27.81 30.92
N LEU A 214 14.89 -27.20 29.71
CA LEU A 214 16.00 -26.67 28.93
C LEU A 214 15.85 -25.14 28.77
N ILE A 215 16.89 -24.41 29.12
CA ILE A 215 17.07 -23.02 28.73
C ILE A 215 17.57 -23.00 27.28
N PRO A 216 16.89 -22.35 26.30
CA PRO A 216 17.33 -22.38 24.90
C PRO A 216 18.60 -21.53 24.70
N ALA A 217 19.35 -21.82 23.63
CA ALA A 217 20.50 -21.02 23.23
C ALA A 217 20.09 -19.70 22.53
N THR A 218 18.93 -19.69 21.89
CA THR A 218 18.44 -18.52 21.12
C THR A 218 16.95 -18.36 21.27
N VAL A 219 16.47 -17.15 21.08
CA VAL A 219 15.05 -16.79 20.94
C VAL A 219 14.90 -15.73 19.88
N SER A 220 13.84 -15.77 19.11
CA SER A 220 13.51 -14.73 18.12
C SER A 220 12.10 -14.18 18.35
N ALA A 221 11.90 -12.94 17.93
CA ALA A 221 10.59 -12.30 17.89
C ALA A 221 10.47 -11.45 16.64
N SER A 222 9.25 -11.33 16.13
CA SER A 222 8.92 -10.35 15.10
C SER A 222 7.91 -9.35 15.65
N PHE A 223 8.03 -8.09 15.23
CA PHE A 223 7.07 -7.05 15.52
C PHE A 223 6.93 -6.07 14.36
N ASN A 224 5.80 -5.36 14.31
CA ASN A 224 5.54 -4.31 13.33
C ASN A 224 5.09 -3.03 14.03
N ILE A 225 5.55 -1.91 13.53
CA ILE A 225 5.17 -0.56 13.98
C ILE A 225 4.46 0.13 12.82
N ARG A 226 3.22 0.58 13.05
CA ARG A 226 2.47 1.47 12.17
C ARG A 226 2.56 2.88 12.72
N PHE A 227 3.24 3.77 12.01
CA PHE A 227 3.57 5.09 12.51
C PHE A 227 3.04 6.21 11.61
N ASN A 228 2.77 7.34 12.24
CA ASN A 228 2.25 8.54 11.59
C ASN A 228 3.37 9.54 11.29
N THR A 229 3.02 10.72 10.81
CA THR A 229 3.97 11.77 10.37
C THR A 229 4.73 12.46 11.52
N GLU A 230 4.38 12.17 12.79
CA GLU A 230 5.16 12.64 13.96
C GLU A 230 6.44 11.80 14.18
N GLN A 231 6.52 10.64 13.50
CA GLN A 231 7.62 9.71 13.61
C GLN A 231 8.36 9.57 12.28
N LYS A 232 9.59 9.04 12.36
CA LYS A 232 10.38 8.57 11.21
C LYS A 232 10.91 7.18 11.52
N ALA A 233 11.00 6.31 10.53
CA ALA A 233 11.52 4.95 10.71
C ALA A 233 12.92 4.96 11.35
N THR A 234 13.81 5.84 10.91
CA THR A 234 15.17 5.96 11.45
C THR A 234 15.18 6.32 12.94
N GLY A 235 14.28 7.19 13.40
CA GLY A 235 14.15 7.57 14.80
C GLY A 235 13.65 6.41 15.66
N LEU A 236 12.65 5.66 15.16
CA LEU A 236 12.10 4.48 15.84
C LEU A 236 13.15 3.37 15.95
N ILE A 237 13.93 3.13 14.90
CA ILE A 237 15.03 2.15 14.89
C ILE A 237 16.05 2.54 15.95
N SER A 238 16.56 3.78 15.91
CA SER A 238 17.58 4.23 16.89
C SER A 238 17.09 4.13 18.33
N TRP A 239 15.85 4.52 18.60
CA TRP A 239 15.24 4.41 19.91
C TRP A 239 15.18 2.97 20.44
N LEU A 240 14.81 2.01 19.57
CA LEU A 240 14.74 0.60 19.96
C LEU A 240 16.14 -0.01 20.11
N GLU A 241 17.08 0.28 19.21
CA GLU A 241 18.46 -0.21 19.30
C GLU A 241 19.18 0.32 20.54
N ASP A 242 18.96 1.59 20.91
CA ASP A 242 19.48 2.15 22.16
C ASP A 242 18.92 1.40 23.38
N HIS A 243 17.64 1.06 23.36
CA HIS A 243 17.03 0.25 24.41
C HIS A 243 17.58 -1.18 24.43
N PHE A 244 17.75 -1.84 23.27
CA PHE A 244 18.31 -3.18 23.19
C PHE A 244 19.77 -3.19 23.73
N ASN A 245 20.55 -2.17 23.41
CA ASN A 245 21.90 -2.00 23.93
C ASN A 245 21.93 -1.79 25.46
N GLN A 246 20.96 -1.08 26.02
CA GLN A 246 20.82 -0.91 27.49
C GLN A 246 20.46 -2.23 28.19
N VAL A 247 19.60 -3.05 27.60
CA VAL A 247 19.31 -4.41 28.11
C VAL A 247 20.53 -5.29 28.05
N GLY A 248 21.36 -5.14 27.00
CA GLY A 248 22.63 -5.83 26.81
C GLY A 248 22.47 -7.28 26.32
N GLY A 249 23.60 -7.98 26.26
CA GLY A 249 23.70 -9.33 25.69
C GLY A 249 23.98 -9.28 24.19
N GLN A 250 23.94 -10.46 23.56
CA GLN A 250 24.11 -10.54 22.10
C GLN A 250 22.74 -10.58 21.44
N TRP A 251 22.52 -9.65 20.52
CA TRP A 251 21.29 -9.56 19.75
C TRP A 251 21.58 -9.15 18.30
N HIS A 252 20.67 -9.44 17.41
CA HIS A 252 20.66 -9.05 16.03
C HIS A 252 19.25 -8.65 15.62
N ALA A 253 19.11 -7.54 14.91
CA ALA A 253 17.82 -7.03 14.43
C ALA A 253 17.90 -6.77 12.93
N ASP A 254 17.00 -7.41 12.18
CA ASP A 254 16.77 -7.13 10.77
C ASP A 254 15.58 -6.19 10.63
N TRP A 255 15.83 -5.01 10.11
CA TRP A 255 14.83 -3.95 9.93
C TRP A 255 14.35 -3.88 8.49
N ARG A 256 13.02 -3.82 8.32
CA ARG A 256 12.41 -3.56 7.02
C ARG A 256 11.47 -2.35 7.12
N VAL A 257 11.84 -1.25 6.46
CA VAL A 257 10.99 -0.07 6.29
C VAL A 257 10.20 -0.29 4.99
N SER A 258 8.92 -0.67 5.11
CA SER A 258 8.06 -0.86 3.92
C SER A 258 7.55 0.48 3.39
N ALA A 259 7.35 1.46 4.27
CA ALA A 259 6.92 2.81 3.90
C ALA A 259 7.25 3.82 5.00
N GLU A 260 7.59 5.05 4.59
CA GLU A 260 7.43 6.25 5.42
C GLU A 260 5.97 6.73 5.31
N PRO A 261 5.43 7.42 6.33
CA PRO A 261 4.07 7.96 6.26
C PRO A 261 4.03 9.15 5.30
N PHE A 262 2.88 9.33 4.64
CA PHE A 262 2.62 10.51 3.84
C PHE A 262 1.17 10.95 3.98
N VAL A 263 0.90 12.23 3.69
CA VAL A 263 -0.44 12.78 3.59
C VAL A 263 -0.48 13.87 2.53
N THR A 264 -1.46 13.79 1.64
CA THR A 264 -1.89 14.90 0.80
C THR A 264 -2.93 15.69 1.56
N GLN A 265 -2.61 16.94 1.90
CA GLN A 265 -3.54 17.81 2.62
C GLN A 265 -4.80 18.08 1.80
N ALA A 266 -5.90 18.42 2.50
CA ALA A 266 -7.13 18.86 1.85
C ALA A 266 -6.83 20.07 0.94
N GLY A 267 -7.33 20.03 -0.30
CA GLY A 267 -7.05 21.03 -1.30
C GLY A 267 -7.45 20.59 -2.72
N PRO A 268 -6.84 21.13 -3.77
CA PRO A 268 -7.32 20.97 -5.15
C PRO A 268 -7.59 19.53 -5.59
N LEU A 269 -6.70 18.58 -5.26
CA LEU A 269 -6.90 17.17 -5.61
C LEU A 269 -8.09 16.57 -4.86
N THR A 270 -8.11 16.71 -3.54
CA THR A 270 -9.18 16.13 -2.72
C THR A 270 -10.53 16.78 -2.99
N ASP A 271 -10.55 18.07 -3.32
CA ASP A 271 -11.77 18.82 -3.68
C ASP A 271 -12.31 18.37 -5.02
N LEU A 272 -11.44 18.20 -6.02
CA LEU A 272 -11.77 17.61 -7.32
C LEU A 272 -12.41 16.24 -7.16
N MET A 273 -11.77 15.34 -6.36
CA MET A 273 -12.26 14.00 -6.12
C MET A 273 -13.59 14.01 -5.37
N LYS A 274 -13.72 14.80 -4.28
CA LYS A 274 -14.96 14.95 -3.53
C LYS A 274 -16.12 15.43 -4.41
N ALA A 275 -15.87 16.44 -5.25
CA ALA A 275 -16.88 16.97 -6.14
C ALA A 275 -17.37 15.91 -7.16
N ALA A 276 -16.45 15.19 -7.81
CA ALA A 276 -16.80 14.17 -8.78
C ALA A 276 -17.53 12.98 -8.14
N ILE A 277 -17.06 12.51 -6.98
CA ILE A 277 -17.68 11.40 -6.26
C ILE A 277 -19.10 11.79 -5.81
N THR A 278 -19.26 12.97 -5.21
CA THR A 278 -20.55 13.45 -4.73
C THR A 278 -21.56 13.61 -5.87
N GLU A 279 -21.13 14.11 -7.03
CA GLU A 279 -21.97 14.26 -8.21
C GLU A 279 -22.54 12.91 -8.68
N VAL A 280 -21.75 11.86 -8.70
CA VAL A 280 -22.15 10.54 -9.23
C VAL A 280 -22.84 9.67 -8.18
N THR A 281 -22.42 9.76 -6.92
CA THR A 281 -22.91 8.86 -5.87
C THR A 281 -23.97 9.49 -4.96
N GLY A 282 -24.02 10.82 -4.90
CA GLY A 282 -24.79 11.57 -3.90
C GLY A 282 -24.18 11.53 -2.50
N THR A 283 -23.01 10.90 -2.31
CA THR A 283 -22.32 10.77 -1.02
C THR A 283 -21.09 11.65 -1.00
N VAL A 284 -20.91 12.42 0.08
CA VAL A 284 -19.67 13.17 0.32
C VAL A 284 -18.65 12.22 0.95
N PRO A 285 -17.54 11.89 0.27
CA PRO A 285 -16.56 10.95 0.79
C PRO A 285 -15.77 11.52 1.97
N GLU A 286 -15.43 10.65 2.92
CA GLU A 286 -14.50 10.94 4.00
C GLU A 286 -13.06 10.88 3.50
N LEU A 287 -12.19 11.79 4.00
CA LEU A 287 -10.74 11.66 3.85
C LEU A 287 -10.19 10.77 4.95
N SER A 288 -9.36 9.79 4.59
CA SER A 288 -8.85 8.82 5.55
C SER A 288 -7.42 8.40 5.22
N THR A 289 -6.64 8.14 6.27
CA THR A 289 -5.27 7.62 6.19
C THR A 289 -5.16 6.18 6.71
N SER A 290 -6.30 5.56 7.05
CA SER A 290 -6.35 4.21 7.60
C SER A 290 -6.02 3.13 6.55
N GLY A 291 -5.68 1.93 7.03
CA GLY A 291 -5.40 0.77 6.18
C GLY A 291 -3.91 0.45 6.03
N GLY A 292 -3.61 -0.43 5.07
CA GLY A 292 -2.26 -0.81 4.69
C GLY A 292 -1.52 0.30 3.95
N THR A 293 -0.33 0.00 3.45
CA THR A 293 0.39 0.90 2.54
C THR A 293 -0.01 0.63 1.09
N SER A 294 0.37 1.49 0.17
CA SER A 294 0.16 1.38 -1.27
C SER A 294 1.27 2.09 -2.04
N ASP A 295 1.29 1.95 -3.35
CA ASP A 295 2.26 2.62 -4.22
C ASP A 295 2.16 4.16 -4.24
N ALA A 296 1.08 4.73 -3.71
CA ALA A 296 0.98 6.16 -3.47
C ALA A 296 2.16 6.70 -2.63
N ARG A 297 2.76 5.86 -1.76
CA ARG A 297 3.98 6.19 -0.98
C ARG A 297 5.18 6.61 -1.82
N PHE A 298 5.29 6.11 -3.05
CA PHE A 298 6.36 6.47 -3.99
C PHE A 298 5.96 7.69 -4.84
N ILE A 299 4.70 7.73 -5.27
CA ILE A 299 4.16 8.76 -6.16
C ILE A 299 4.09 10.13 -5.47
N THR A 300 3.89 10.15 -4.15
CA THR A 300 3.89 11.40 -3.36
C THR A 300 5.17 12.23 -3.51
N HIS A 301 6.25 11.60 -3.98
CA HIS A 301 7.51 12.30 -4.30
C HIS A 301 7.51 13.00 -5.67
N LEU A 302 6.46 12.82 -6.49
CA LEU A 302 6.31 13.48 -7.79
C LEU A 302 5.28 14.61 -7.73
N CYS A 303 4.13 14.34 -7.09
CA CYS A 303 2.98 15.24 -7.11
C CYS A 303 2.02 14.91 -5.95
N PRO A 304 1.02 15.76 -5.67
CA PRO A 304 -0.11 15.39 -4.83
C PRO A 304 -0.77 14.10 -5.32
N VAL A 305 -0.98 13.15 -4.42
CA VAL A 305 -1.56 11.83 -4.72
C VAL A 305 -2.65 11.48 -3.71
N ALA A 306 -3.72 10.87 -4.19
CA ALA A 306 -4.76 10.28 -3.36
C ALA A 306 -5.29 9.02 -4.04
N GLU A 307 -5.94 8.16 -3.26
CA GLU A 307 -6.41 6.87 -3.75
C GLU A 307 -7.93 6.82 -3.72
N PHE A 308 -8.50 6.28 -4.78
CA PHE A 308 -9.93 6.02 -4.87
C PHE A 308 -10.21 4.96 -5.94
N GLY A 309 -10.96 3.93 -5.57
CA GLY A 309 -11.38 2.86 -6.48
C GLY A 309 -12.62 2.13 -6.01
N LEU A 310 -12.68 0.83 -6.23
CA LEU A 310 -13.84 0.00 -5.94
C LEU A 310 -14.02 -0.26 -4.44
N VAL A 311 -15.05 -1.05 -4.11
CA VAL A 311 -15.30 -1.54 -2.76
C VAL A 311 -14.34 -2.70 -2.45
N GLY A 312 -13.57 -2.56 -1.36
CA GLY A 312 -12.50 -3.50 -0.99
C GLY A 312 -12.92 -4.68 -0.12
N GLN A 313 -14.22 -4.92 0.12
CA GLN A 313 -14.67 -5.93 1.08
C GLN A 313 -14.21 -7.35 0.78
N THR A 314 -14.00 -7.67 -0.48
CA THR A 314 -13.65 -9.02 -0.96
C THR A 314 -12.19 -9.16 -1.39
N MET A 315 -11.41 -8.07 -1.38
CA MET A 315 -9.99 -8.13 -1.72
C MET A 315 -9.25 -9.13 -0.85
N HIS A 316 -8.28 -9.85 -1.42
CA HIS A 316 -7.46 -10.90 -0.79
C HIS A 316 -8.24 -12.13 -0.28
N LYS A 317 -9.55 -12.20 -0.49
CA LYS A 317 -10.39 -13.33 -0.07
C LYS A 317 -10.62 -14.31 -1.21
N VAL A 318 -11.04 -15.52 -0.84
CA VAL A 318 -11.67 -16.48 -1.75
C VAL A 318 -12.95 -15.83 -2.27
N ASP A 319 -13.29 -16.10 -3.54
CA ASP A 319 -14.43 -15.52 -4.24
C ASP A 319 -14.41 -13.98 -4.28
N GLU A 320 -13.22 -13.41 -4.45
CA GLU A 320 -13.07 -11.98 -4.71
C GLU A 320 -13.97 -11.57 -5.87
N HIS A 321 -14.74 -10.51 -5.66
CA HIS A 321 -15.65 -9.98 -6.66
C HIS A 321 -15.94 -8.50 -6.47
N VAL A 322 -16.48 -7.87 -7.50
CA VAL A 322 -16.98 -6.49 -7.47
C VAL A 322 -18.38 -6.44 -8.07
N LEU A 323 -19.15 -5.43 -7.72
CA LEU A 323 -20.41 -5.14 -8.41
C LEU A 323 -20.09 -4.52 -9.78
N ILE A 324 -20.75 -5.01 -10.83
CA ILE A 324 -20.57 -4.48 -12.19
C ILE A 324 -21.04 -3.02 -12.24
N ASP A 325 -22.15 -2.70 -11.57
CA ASP A 325 -22.66 -1.32 -11.45
C ASP A 325 -21.64 -0.37 -10.80
N ASP A 326 -20.85 -0.86 -9.85
CA ASP A 326 -19.80 -0.03 -9.23
C ASP A 326 -18.65 0.25 -10.21
N ILE A 327 -18.31 -0.68 -11.12
CA ILE A 327 -17.31 -0.41 -12.18
C ILE A 327 -17.85 0.70 -13.11
N ASP A 328 -19.11 0.64 -13.51
CA ASP A 328 -19.71 1.64 -14.40
C ASP A 328 -19.80 3.02 -13.72
N ARG A 329 -20.18 3.05 -12.44
CA ARG A 329 -20.23 4.29 -11.65
C ARG A 329 -18.80 4.85 -11.40
N LEU A 330 -17.82 4.00 -11.12
CA LEU A 330 -16.42 4.42 -10.98
C LEU A 330 -15.88 4.99 -12.29
N THR A 331 -16.23 4.38 -13.43
CA THR A 331 -15.93 4.92 -14.76
C THR A 331 -16.47 6.34 -14.91
N THR A 332 -17.72 6.57 -14.51
CA THR A 332 -18.36 7.90 -14.56
C THR A 332 -17.66 8.89 -13.62
N ILE A 333 -17.28 8.47 -12.40
CA ILE A 333 -16.54 9.31 -11.45
C ILE A 333 -15.20 9.76 -12.06
N TYR A 334 -14.43 8.84 -12.64
CA TYR A 334 -13.16 9.18 -13.28
C TYR A 334 -13.34 10.07 -14.50
N LEU A 335 -14.41 9.88 -15.27
CA LEU A 335 -14.74 10.78 -16.39
C LEU A 335 -15.03 12.21 -15.92
N VAL A 336 -15.81 12.36 -14.85
CA VAL A 336 -16.10 13.69 -14.25
C VAL A 336 -14.81 14.32 -13.69
N MET A 337 -13.93 13.53 -13.03
CA MET A 337 -12.63 14.04 -12.57
C MET A 337 -11.80 14.58 -13.73
N LEU A 338 -11.68 13.82 -14.83
CA LEU A 338 -10.93 14.23 -16.01
C LEU A 338 -11.54 15.52 -16.61
N SER A 339 -12.85 15.56 -16.81
CA SER A 339 -13.55 16.72 -17.37
C SER A 339 -13.28 17.98 -16.54
N ARG A 340 -13.49 17.92 -15.23
CA ARG A 340 -13.25 19.07 -14.32
C ARG A 340 -11.78 19.48 -14.28
N PHE A 341 -10.86 18.51 -14.28
CA PHE A 341 -9.42 18.80 -14.22
C PHE A 341 -8.92 19.57 -15.45
N PHE A 342 -9.42 19.25 -16.65
CA PHE A 342 -8.99 19.88 -17.89
C PHE A 342 -9.82 21.11 -18.29
N GLU A 343 -11.02 21.29 -17.70
CA GLU A 343 -11.88 22.46 -17.98
C GLU A 343 -11.60 23.66 -17.06
N GLU A 344 -11.05 23.45 -15.86
CA GLU A 344 -10.76 24.55 -14.93
C GLU A 344 -9.64 25.45 -15.48
N PRO A 345 -9.89 26.77 -15.63
CA PRO A 345 -8.85 27.71 -15.98
C PRO A 345 -7.84 27.83 -14.83
N ARG A 346 -6.60 27.61 -15.12
CA ARG A 346 -5.47 27.69 -14.16
C ARG A 346 -4.63 28.92 -14.37
#